data_b34b2ee2ce8e683f18fdc001a0e1f2b3
#
_entry.id   b34b2ee2ce8e683f18fdc001a0e1f2b3
#
_cell.length_a   1.000
_cell.length_b   1.000
_cell.length_c   1.000
_cell.angle_alpha   90.00
_cell.angle_beta   90.00
_cell.angle_gamma   90.00
#
_symmetry.space_group_name_H-M   'P 1'
#
loop_
_entity.id
_entity.type
_entity.pdbx_description
1 polymer ?
#
loop_
_entity_poly.entity_id
_entity_poly.type
_entity_poly.pdbx_seq_one_letter_code
_entity_poly.pdbx_strand_id
1 'polypeptide(L)'
;VDGWTKLQPGSCQIAVKAPLDPKFHYVYGRTSTAHRGGLREWGGGRDLCVDPTGSFSLESPPNCTAMGLEERGFRSVEIKSRSRWTTTFTEIENYSPDMAQAAGIQRLLEEAGVLSGAIDGRIGYKTRTAIAKFLEENNLPESTSDADLIDFLEQVAKENGRNVGFTLCNRTDKRIWSAIGRRGTEGWESRGWWMLEAGGCARVIDKALRGTEHYVYGEMEDGTKIRTLSKASDAFCVGRAEFAIVG
;
A
#
# COMPACT_ATOMS: atom_id res chain seq x y z
N VAL A 1 -21.58 6.56 0.27
CA VAL A 1 -20.29 6.02 -0.23
C VAL A 1 -20.43 4.51 -0.31
N ASP A 2 -20.15 3.95 -1.47
CA ASP A 2 -20.15 2.50 -1.72
C ASP A 2 -18.70 2.06 -1.99
N GLY A 3 -18.25 1.02 -1.35
CA GLY A 3 -16.90 0.46 -1.48
C GLY A 3 -16.84 -0.96 -0.93
N TRP A 4 -15.85 -1.73 -1.15
CA TRP A 4 -14.67 -1.61 -2.00
C TRP A 4 -14.88 -2.41 -3.29
N THR A 5 -14.46 -1.88 -4.43
CA THR A 5 -14.40 -2.64 -5.67
C THR A 5 -12.95 -3.05 -5.93
N LYS A 6 -12.70 -4.36 -6.01
CA LYS A 6 -11.36 -4.88 -6.33
C LYS A 6 -11.07 -4.63 -7.82
N LEU A 7 -9.93 -4.00 -8.10
CA LEU A 7 -9.41 -3.79 -9.43
C LEU A 7 -8.08 -4.53 -9.59
N GLN A 8 -8.05 -5.49 -10.49
CA GLN A 8 -6.79 -6.11 -10.90
C GLN A 8 -6.04 -5.21 -11.88
N PRO A 9 -4.71 -5.29 -11.96
CA PRO A 9 -3.92 -4.54 -12.94
C PRO A 9 -4.45 -4.75 -14.36
N GLY A 10 -4.59 -3.66 -15.13
CA GLY A 10 -5.13 -3.68 -16.49
C GLY A 10 -6.64 -3.85 -16.61
N SER A 11 -7.36 -4.13 -15.53
CA SER A 11 -8.82 -4.36 -15.54
C SER A 11 -9.65 -3.09 -15.35
N CYS A 12 -10.91 -3.15 -15.77
CA CYS A 12 -11.95 -2.16 -15.51
C CYS A 12 -13.16 -2.81 -14.87
N GLN A 13 -13.74 -2.15 -13.87
CA GLN A 13 -14.96 -2.58 -13.20
C GLN A 13 -16.01 -1.45 -13.21
N ILE A 14 -17.29 -1.83 -13.27
CA ILE A 14 -18.40 -0.89 -13.17
C ILE A 14 -18.69 -0.66 -11.69
N ALA A 15 -18.29 0.49 -11.16
CA ALA A 15 -18.53 0.87 -9.77
C ALA A 15 -19.98 1.34 -9.52
N VAL A 16 -20.58 2.05 -10.49
CA VAL A 16 -21.94 2.58 -10.41
C VAL A 16 -22.74 2.06 -11.60
N LYS A 17 -23.79 1.28 -11.36
CA LYS A 17 -24.68 0.69 -12.39
C LYS A 17 -25.87 1.56 -12.74
N ALA A 18 -26.26 2.47 -11.85
CA ALA A 18 -27.35 3.42 -12.07
C ALA A 18 -26.92 4.57 -13.00
N PRO A 19 -27.86 5.30 -13.61
CA PRO A 19 -27.53 6.53 -14.32
C PRO A 19 -26.74 7.48 -13.41
N LEU A 20 -25.69 8.09 -13.97
CA LEU A 20 -24.84 8.99 -13.20
C LEU A 20 -25.61 10.30 -12.91
N ASP A 21 -25.57 10.75 -11.66
CA ASP A 21 -26.03 12.09 -11.28
C ASP A 21 -25.16 13.14 -12.00
N PRO A 22 -25.75 14.19 -12.57
CA PRO A 22 -25.04 15.08 -13.48
C PRO A 22 -23.97 15.99 -12.84
N LYS A 23 -23.76 15.98 -11.53
CA LYS A 23 -22.87 16.95 -10.90
C LYS A 23 -21.49 16.41 -10.55
N PHE A 24 -21.35 15.77 -9.41
CA PHE A 24 -20.06 15.34 -8.91
C PHE A 24 -20.12 13.91 -8.38
N HIS A 25 -19.11 13.15 -8.72
CA HIS A 25 -18.80 11.88 -8.08
C HIS A 25 -17.48 11.98 -7.35
N TYR A 26 -17.30 11.17 -6.34
CA TYR A 26 -16.08 11.13 -5.54
C TYR A 26 -15.46 9.76 -5.66
N VAL A 27 -14.17 9.73 -5.91
CA VAL A 27 -13.44 8.46 -6.05
C VAL A 27 -12.21 8.46 -5.15
N TYR A 28 -11.94 7.30 -4.57
CA TYR A 28 -10.75 7.00 -3.80
C TYR A 28 -10.26 5.60 -4.16
N GLY A 29 -8.98 5.40 -4.22
CA GLY A 29 -8.36 4.10 -4.44
C GLY A 29 -7.15 3.91 -3.55
N ARG A 30 -6.88 2.67 -3.19
CA ARG A 30 -5.64 2.30 -2.49
C ARG A 30 -5.11 0.98 -3.03
N THR A 31 -3.80 0.78 -2.92
CA THR A 31 -3.18 -0.50 -3.26
C THR A 31 -3.60 -1.59 -2.27
N SER A 32 -3.50 -2.84 -2.72
CA SER A 32 -3.55 -4.01 -1.84
C SER A 32 -2.40 -4.00 -0.83
N THR A 33 -2.62 -4.64 0.32
CA THR A 33 -1.58 -4.86 1.35
C THR A 33 -0.47 -5.82 0.90
N ALA A 34 -0.62 -6.49 -0.24
CA ALA A 34 0.45 -7.23 -0.90
C ALA A 34 1.56 -6.30 -1.43
N HIS A 35 1.27 -5.01 -1.63
CA HIS A 35 2.24 -4.05 -2.14
C HIS A 35 3.27 -3.70 -1.06
N ARG A 36 4.52 -4.13 -1.23
CA ARG A 36 5.61 -3.93 -0.25
C ARG A 36 6.10 -2.49 -0.11
N GLY A 37 5.89 -1.64 -1.09
CA GLY A 37 6.26 -0.22 -1.05
C GLY A 37 5.36 0.64 -0.15
N GLY A 38 4.56 0.00 0.72
CA GLY A 38 3.53 0.66 1.51
C GLY A 38 2.24 0.90 0.72
N LEU A 39 1.18 1.27 1.42
CA LEU A 39 -0.07 1.61 0.77
C LEU A 39 0.11 2.88 -0.07
N ARG A 40 -0.22 2.79 -1.35
CA ARG A 40 -0.38 3.95 -2.23
C ARG A 40 -1.85 4.28 -2.35
N GLU A 41 -2.15 5.57 -2.33
CA GLU A 41 -3.51 6.08 -2.35
C GLU A 41 -3.70 7.06 -3.49
N TRP A 42 -4.85 7.00 -4.12
CA TRP A 42 -5.33 7.95 -5.11
C TRP A 42 -6.58 8.62 -4.56
N GLY A 43 -6.38 9.77 -3.98
CA GLY A 43 -7.42 10.52 -3.29
C GLY A 43 -7.44 11.98 -3.67
N GLY A 44 -8.02 12.80 -2.80
CA GLY A 44 -8.16 14.25 -2.96
C GLY A 44 -8.64 14.92 -1.67
N GLY A 45 -9.17 16.13 -1.78
CA GLY A 45 -9.46 16.97 -0.63
C GLY A 45 -10.89 16.86 -0.07
N ARG A 46 -11.68 15.86 -0.44
CA ARG A 46 -13.02 15.64 0.13
C ARG A 46 -13.03 14.46 1.08
N ASP A 47 -13.03 14.72 2.36
CA ASP A 47 -13.04 13.70 3.39
C ASP A 47 -14.39 13.00 3.49
N LEU A 48 -14.38 11.68 3.39
CA LEU A 48 -15.54 10.78 3.51
C LEU A 48 -15.16 9.54 4.33
N CYS A 49 -16.16 8.98 5.02
CA CYS A 49 -15.97 7.76 5.80
C CYS A 49 -15.89 6.52 4.91
N VAL A 50 -15.01 5.60 5.26
CA VAL A 50 -14.88 4.28 4.65
C VAL A 50 -14.80 3.20 5.74
N ASP A 51 -15.33 2.02 5.46
CA ASP A 51 -15.08 0.85 6.30
C ASP A 51 -13.75 0.22 5.86
N PRO A 52 -12.75 0.09 6.76
CA PRO A 52 -11.45 -0.48 6.41
C PRO A 52 -11.49 -1.99 6.16
N THR A 53 -12.53 -2.69 6.61
CA THR A 53 -12.54 -4.15 6.74
C THR A 53 -13.27 -4.90 5.64
N GLY A 54 -14.27 -4.30 5.00
CA GLY A 54 -15.09 -5.02 4.03
C GLY A 54 -15.87 -4.12 3.08
N SER A 55 -16.70 -4.74 2.25
CA SER A 55 -17.63 -4.01 1.38
C SER A 55 -18.67 -3.28 2.23
N PHE A 56 -18.98 -2.04 1.86
CA PHE A 56 -19.88 -1.17 2.63
C PHE A 56 -20.73 -0.29 1.71
N SER A 57 -21.84 0.19 2.27
CA SER A 57 -22.62 1.30 1.74
C SER A 57 -22.97 2.24 2.89
N LEU A 58 -22.53 3.50 2.80
CA LEU A 58 -22.66 4.49 3.86
C LEU A 58 -23.34 5.76 3.34
N GLU A 59 -24.36 6.21 4.09
CA GLU A 59 -25.02 7.49 3.88
C GLU A 59 -24.45 8.52 4.88
N SER A 60 -23.44 9.31 4.45
CA SER A 60 -22.86 10.49 5.13
C SER A 60 -22.88 10.46 6.67
N PRO A 61 -22.19 9.54 7.33
CA PRO A 61 -22.16 9.52 8.79
C PRO A 61 -21.51 10.80 9.33
N PRO A 62 -22.02 11.35 10.43
CA PRO A 62 -21.54 12.63 10.96
C PRO A 62 -20.14 12.55 11.60
N ASN A 63 -19.70 11.36 11.99
CA ASN A 63 -18.40 11.13 12.63
C ASN A 63 -17.90 9.71 12.30
N CYS A 64 -16.87 9.62 11.47
CA CYS A 64 -16.30 8.34 11.05
C CYS A 64 -15.74 7.54 12.23
N THR A 65 -14.92 8.17 13.05
CA THR A 65 -14.21 7.52 14.16
C THR A 65 -15.15 6.94 15.21
N ALA A 66 -16.24 7.68 15.56
CA ALA A 66 -17.21 7.21 16.53
C ALA A 66 -17.97 5.95 16.08
N MET A 67 -17.99 5.69 14.78
CA MET A 67 -18.61 4.50 14.17
C MET A 67 -17.61 3.39 13.82
N GLY A 68 -16.34 3.52 14.23
CA GLY A 68 -15.29 2.57 13.86
C GLY A 68 -14.86 2.63 12.39
N LEU A 69 -15.19 3.72 11.70
CA LEU A 69 -14.85 3.96 10.31
C LEU A 69 -13.59 4.81 10.21
N GLU A 70 -12.94 4.77 9.06
CA GLU A 70 -11.79 5.62 8.73
C GLU A 70 -12.22 6.81 7.86
N GLU A 71 -11.60 7.96 8.06
CA GLU A 71 -11.75 9.11 7.20
C GLU A 71 -10.69 9.07 6.08
N ARG A 72 -11.11 9.23 4.83
CA ARG A 72 -10.23 9.25 3.66
C ARG A 72 -10.57 10.38 2.72
N GLY A 73 -9.55 11.01 2.17
CA GLY A 73 -9.68 12.09 1.20
C GLY A 73 -10.04 11.57 -0.19
N PHE A 74 -11.22 11.88 -0.69
CA PHE A 74 -11.70 11.51 -2.02
C PHE A 74 -11.43 12.61 -3.04
N ARG A 75 -11.11 12.21 -4.27
CA ARG A 75 -11.01 13.11 -5.42
C ARG A 75 -12.38 13.33 -6.03
N SER A 76 -12.77 14.59 -6.24
CA SER A 76 -13.99 14.91 -6.97
C SER A 76 -13.79 14.70 -8.49
N VAL A 77 -14.81 14.15 -9.12
CA VAL A 77 -14.89 13.93 -10.56
C VAL A 77 -16.14 14.63 -11.11
N GLU A 78 -15.96 15.65 -11.95
CA GLU A 78 -17.04 16.36 -12.58
C GLU A 78 -17.41 15.69 -13.91
N ILE A 79 -18.58 15.07 -13.99
CA ILE A 79 -19.01 14.30 -15.17
C ILE A 79 -19.76 15.11 -16.21
N LYS A 80 -20.09 16.39 -15.94
CA LYS A 80 -20.71 17.34 -16.90
C LYS A 80 -21.87 16.75 -17.71
N SER A 81 -22.82 16.13 -17.02
CA SER A 81 -24.02 15.50 -17.63
C SER A 81 -23.71 14.37 -18.64
N ARG A 82 -22.56 13.73 -18.55
CA ARG A 82 -22.24 12.55 -19.36
C ARG A 82 -22.92 11.32 -18.77
N SER A 83 -23.47 10.48 -19.64
CA SER A 83 -24.08 9.19 -19.22
C SER A 83 -23.06 8.12 -18.87
N ARG A 84 -21.80 8.32 -19.25
CA ARG A 84 -20.69 7.38 -19.01
C ARG A 84 -19.41 8.13 -18.63
N TRP A 85 -18.73 7.64 -17.62
CA TRP A 85 -17.44 8.15 -17.19
C TRP A 85 -16.50 7.00 -16.82
N THR A 86 -15.20 7.14 -17.10
CA THR A 86 -14.16 6.20 -16.68
C THR A 86 -13.10 6.96 -15.91
N THR A 87 -12.77 6.49 -14.72
CA THR A 87 -11.63 6.96 -13.94
C THR A 87 -10.53 5.92 -14.00
N THR A 88 -9.31 6.34 -14.30
CA THR A 88 -8.13 5.49 -14.33
C THR A 88 -7.23 5.83 -13.15
N PHE A 89 -6.75 4.80 -12.47
CA PHE A 89 -5.70 4.89 -11.46
C PHE A 89 -4.38 4.47 -12.13
N THR A 90 -3.39 5.35 -12.14
CA THR A 90 -2.07 5.11 -12.73
C THR A 90 -0.98 5.43 -11.72
N GLU A 91 0.13 4.72 -11.80
CA GLU A 91 1.39 5.10 -11.19
C GLU A 91 2.21 5.98 -12.15
N ILE A 92 3.52 5.98 -12.00
CA ILE A 92 4.44 6.80 -12.82
C ILE A 92 4.45 6.33 -14.28
N GLU A 93 4.35 5.00 -14.49
CA GLU A 93 4.38 4.38 -15.80
C GLU A 93 2.99 4.23 -16.40
N ASN A 94 2.82 4.67 -17.63
CA ASN A 94 1.55 4.58 -18.34
C ASN A 94 1.51 3.31 -19.21
N TYR A 95 1.27 2.17 -18.58
CA TYR A 95 1.13 0.89 -19.26
C TYR A 95 -0.21 0.81 -20.03
N SER A 96 -0.19 0.12 -21.17
CA SER A 96 -1.44 -0.40 -21.75
C SER A 96 -2.10 -1.41 -20.81
N PRO A 97 -3.40 -1.74 -20.95
CA PRO A 97 -4.05 -2.74 -20.09
C PRO A 97 -3.29 -4.06 -20.00
N ASP A 98 -2.87 -4.61 -21.13
CA ASP A 98 -2.12 -5.88 -21.18
C ASP A 98 -0.74 -5.77 -20.50
N MET A 99 -0.05 -4.66 -20.72
CA MET A 99 1.23 -4.41 -20.05
C MET A 99 1.04 -4.19 -18.55
N ALA A 100 -0.03 -3.54 -18.12
CA ALA A 100 -0.34 -3.35 -16.71
C ALA A 100 -0.63 -4.69 -16.01
N GLN A 101 -1.36 -5.60 -16.68
CA GLN A 101 -1.60 -6.95 -16.20
C GLN A 101 -0.29 -7.74 -16.07
N ALA A 102 0.54 -7.74 -17.11
CA ALA A 102 1.84 -8.42 -17.10
C ALA A 102 2.78 -7.85 -16.01
N ALA A 103 2.85 -6.54 -15.86
CA ALA A 103 3.63 -5.89 -14.81
C ALA A 103 3.10 -6.24 -13.41
N GLY A 104 1.78 -6.34 -13.25
CA GLY A 104 1.14 -6.79 -12.01
C GLY A 104 1.54 -8.22 -11.64
N ILE A 105 1.50 -9.15 -12.61
CA ILE A 105 1.95 -10.54 -12.42
C ILE A 105 3.44 -10.56 -12.06
N GLN A 106 4.28 -9.85 -12.79
CA GLN A 106 5.73 -9.79 -12.51
C GLN A 106 6.01 -9.29 -11.09
N ARG A 107 5.33 -8.22 -10.67
CA ARG A 107 5.49 -7.66 -9.32
C ARG A 107 5.04 -8.65 -8.26
N LEU A 108 3.90 -9.30 -8.44
CA LEU A 108 3.40 -10.29 -7.48
C LEU A 108 4.28 -11.54 -7.41
N LEU A 109 4.86 -11.99 -8.53
CA LEU A 109 5.86 -13.07 -8.54
C LEU A 109 7.14 -12.67 -7.78
N GLU A 110 7.57 -11.41 -7.88
CA GLU A 110 8.69 -10.90 -7.08
C GLU A 110 8.33 -10.86 -5.59
N GLU A 111 7.12 -10.39 -5.25
CA GLU A 111 6.61 -10.37 -3.87
C GLU A 111 6.42 -11.77 -3.29
N ALA A 112 6.04 -12.75 -4.13
CA ALA A 112 5.98 -14.16 -3.77
C ALA A 112 7.36 -14.81 -3.64
N GLY A 113 8.44 -14.14 -4.07
CA GLY A 113 9.81 -14.64 -4.00
C GLY A 113 10.20 -15.57 -5.14
N VAL A 114 9.41 -15.66 -6.20
CA VAL A 114 9.61 -16.61 -7.31
C VAL A 114 10.35 -15.97 -8.49
N LEU A 115 10.22 -14.67 -8.68
CA LEU A 115 10.89 -13.90 -9.75
C LEU A 115 11.81 -12.86 -9.14
N SER A 116 12.96 -12.64 -9.80
CA SER A 116 13.82 -11.48 -9.57
C SER A 116 14.16 -10.85 -10.91
N GLY A 117 13.95 -9.53 -11.05
CA GLY A 117 14.29 -8.82 -12.27
C GLY A 117 13.48 -7.56 -12.51
N ALA A 118 13.59 -7.01 -13.72
CA ALA A 118 12.85 -5.82 -14.10
C ALA A 118 11.36 -6.13 -14.31
N ILE A 119 10.51 -5.22 -13.84
CA ILE A 119 9.08 -5.21 -14.11
C ILE A 119 8.88 -4.38 -15.37
N ASP A 120 8.80 -5.04 -16.52
CA ASP A 120 8.76 -4.39 -17.85
C ASP A 120 7.38 -4.49 -18.54
N GLY A 121 6.42 -5.16 -17.90
CA GLY A 121 5.08 -5.38 -18.45
C GLY A 121 5.05 -6.35 -19.64
N ARG A 122 6.02 -7.26 -19.76
CA ARG A 122 6.11 -8.24 -20.82
C ARG A 122 6.29 -9.67 -20.28
N ILE A 123 5.42 -10.57 -20.68
CA ILE A 123 5.53 -11.99 -20.30
C ILE A 123 6.59 -12.67 -21.18
N GLY A 124 7.86 -12.45 -20.82
CA GLY A 124 9.02 -13.08 -21.45
C GLY A 124 9.30 -14.51 -20.94
N TYR A 125 10.40 -15.12 -21.37
CA TYR A 125 10.79 -16.48 -20.96
C TYR A 125 10.92 -16.60 -19.43
N LYS A 126 11.63 -15.68 -18.79
CA LYS A 126 11.82 -15.68 -17.33
C LYS A 126 10.50 -15.61 -16.56
N THR A 127 9.59 -14.74 -17.00
CA THR A 127 8.28 -14.60 -16.36
C THR A 127 7.45 -15.88 -16.54
N ARG A 128 7.43 -16.48 -17.74
CA ARG A 128 6.74 -17.77 -17.97
C ARG A 128 7.29 -18.90 -17.10
N THR A 129 8.60 -19.01 -16.99
CA THR A 129 9.24 -19.99 -16.11
C THR A 129 8.87 -19.78 -14.65
N ALA A 130 8.82 -18.52 -14.20
CA ALA A 130 8.43 -18.20 -12.83
C ALA A 130 6.94 -18.51 -12.58
N ILE A 131 6.05 -18.25 -13.55
CA ILE A 131 4.64 -18.64 -13.48
C ILE A 131 4.49 -20.16 -13.36
N ALA A 132 5.13 -20.90 -14.25
CA ALA A 132 5.07 -22.37 -14.23
C ALA A 132 5.55 -22.95 -12.89
N LYS A 133 6.68 -22.46 -12.40
CA LYS A 133 7.20 -22.82 -11.07
C LYS A 133 6.21 -22.50 -9.94
N PHE A 134 5.60 -21.33 -9.96
CA PHE A 134 4.61 -20.94 -8.95
C PHE A 134 3.37 -21.84 -8.98
N LEU A 135 2.86 -22.15 -10.17
CA LEU A 135 1.71 -23.05 -10.34
C LEU A 135 2.03 -24.46 -9.80
N GLU A 136 3.20 -25.00 -10.14
CA GLU A 136 3.66 -26.31 -9.67
C GLU A 136 3.80 -26.35 -8.13
N GLU A 137 4.49 -25.38 -7.54
CA GLU A 137 4.73 -25.29 -6.09
C GLU A 137 3.43 -25.13 -5.28
N ASN A 138 2.38 -24.56 -5.87
CA ASN A 138 1.08 -24.37 -5.23
C ASN A 138 0.01 -25.37 -5.67
N ASN A 139 0.38 -26.41 -6.42
CA ASN A 139 -0.53 -27.43 -6.97
C ASN A 139 -1.69 -26.84 -7.77
N LEU A 140 -1.44 -25.79 -8.56
CA LEU A 140 -2.40 -25.14 -9.42
C LEU A 140 -2.31 -25.67 -10.85
N PRO A 141 -3.44 -25.78 -11.57
CA PRO A 141 -3.44 -26.22 -12.97
C PRO A 141 -2.66 -25.26 -13.88
N GLU A 142 -1.97 -25.77 -14.90
CA GLU A 142 -1.36 -24.93 -15.94
C GLU A 142 -2.39 -24.06 -16.70
N SER A 143 -3.66 -24.48 -16.72
CA SER A 143 -4.78 -23.73 -17.31
C SER A 143 -5.34 -22.61 -16.43
N THR A 144 -4.70 -22.32 -15.29
CA THR A 144 -5.12 -21.22 -14.41
C THR A 144 -5.17 -19.90 -15.18
N SER A 145 -6.29 -19.21 -15.11
CA SER A 145 -6.44 -17.91 -15.77
C SER A 145 -5.53 -16.85 -15.15
N ASP A 146 -5.16 -15.82 -15.91
CA ASP A 146 -4.35 -14.69 -15.39
C ASP A 146 -5.03 -14.01 -14.20
N ALA A 147 -6.36 -13.94 -14.19
CA ALA A 147 -7.12 -13.36 -13.09
C ALA A 147 -6.99 -14.19 -11.81
N ASP A 148 -7.14 -15.51 -11.90
CA ASP A 148 -6.98 -16.41 -10.77
C ASP A 148 -5.51 -16.45 -10.31
N LEU A 149 -4.56 -16.46 -11.25
CA LEU A 149 -3.14 -16.37 -10.96
C LEU A 149 -2.80 -15.12 -10.14
N ILE A 150 -3.32 -13.96 -10.53
CA ILE A 150 -3.14 -12.70 -9.78
C ILE A 150 -3.70 -12.83 -8.37
N ASP A 151 -4.86 -13.42 -8.19
CA ASP A 151 -5.50 -13.59 -6.88
C ASP A 151 -4.68 -14.56 -5.98
N PHE A 152 -4.21 -15.67 -6.50
CA PHE A 152 -3.33 -16.60 -5.77
C PHE A 152 -1.98 -15.95 -5.41
N LEU A 153 -1.35 -15.30 -6.36
CA LEU A 153 -0.10 -14.58 -6.12
C LEU A 153 -0.26 -13.48 -5.06
N GLU A 154 -1.37 -12.72 -5.11
CA GLU A 154 -1.67 -11.70 -4.11
C GLU A 154 -1.80 -12.30 -2.72
N GLN A 155 -2.46 -13.45 -2.58
CA GLN A 155 -2.57 -14.13 -1.29
C GLN A 155 -1.20 -14.54 -0.75
N VAL A 156 -0.37 -15.20 -1.55
CA VAL A 156 0.98 -15.60 -1.15
C VAL A 156 1.85 -14.40 -0.81
N ALA A 157 1.78 -13.34 -1.60
CA ALA A 157 2.51 -12.10 -1.33
C ALA A 157 2.08 -11.45 0.00
N LYS A 158 0.78 -11.47 0.34
CA LYS A 158 0.27 -11.00 1.63
C LYS A 158 0.80 -11.85 2.80
N GLU A 159 0.81 -13.17 2.65
CA GLU A 159 1.32 -14.10 3.67
C GLU A 159 2.82 -13.90 3.89
N ASN A 160 3.60 -13.87 2.81
CA ASN A 160 5.03 -13.59 2.87
C ASN A 160 5.30 -12.20 3.47
N GLY A 161 4.49 -11.21 3.12
CA GLY A 161 4.59 -9.87 3.65
C GLY A 161 4.32 -9.77 5.17
N ARG A 162 3.52 -10.67 5.75
CA ARG A 162 3.24 -10.66 7.20
C ARG A 162 4.48 -10.99 8.03
N ASN A 163 5.35 -11.83 7.51
CA ASN A 163 6.50 -12.39 8.22
C ASN A 163 7.83 -11.74 7.83
N VAL A 164 7.81 -10.68 7.01
CA VAL A 164 9.01 -10.03 6.48
C VAL A 164 9.00 -8.55 6.85
N GLY A 165 10.18 -8.03 7.20
CA GLY A 165 10.37 -6.63 7.46
C GLY A 165 10.35 -6.26 8.93
N PHE A 166 10.25 -4.94 9.19
CA PHE A 166 10.26 -4.37 10.54
C PHE A 166 9.02 -3.49 10.71
N THR A 167 8.21 -3.82 11.70
CA THR A 167 6.98 -3.09 12.01
C THR A 167 7.12 -2.42 13.37
N LEU A 168 6.80 -1.14 13.42
CA LEU A 168 6.71 -0.37 14.66
C LEU A 168 5.24 -0.24 15.04
N CYS A 169 4.93 -0.52 16.30
CA CYS A 169 3.59 -0.35 16.85
C CYS A 169 3.61 0.60 18.03
N ASN A 170 2.71 1.57 18.02
CA ASN A 170 2.50 2.50 19.12
C ASN A 170 1.55 1.88 20.15
N ARG A 171 2.04 1.60 21.34
CA ARG A 171 1.25 1.06 22.47
C ARG A 171 0.91 2.13 23.53
N THR A 172 1.13 3.41 23.18
CA THR A 172 0.77 4.54 24.04
C THR A 172 -0.60 5.09 23.65
N ASP A 173 -1.13 5.97 24.46
CA ASP A 173 -2.38 6.71 24.25
C ASP A 173 -2.18 8.01 23.43
N LYS A 174 -0.97 8.27 22.96
CA LYS A 174 -0.60 9.49 22.24
C LYS A 174 0.03 9.18 20.90
N ARG A 175 0.06 10.17 20.01
CA ARG A 175 0.76 10.08 18.73
C ARG A 175 2.27 10.02 18.93
N ILE A 176 2.92 9.16 18.16
CA ILE A 176 4.38 9.02 18.12
C ILE A 176 4.86 9.30 16.68
N TRP A 177 5.94 10.04 16.58
CA TRP A 177 6.76 10.16 15.39
C TRP A 177 7.97 9.25 15.53
N SER A 178 8.20 8.38 14.55
CA SER A 178 9.26 7.39 14.62
C SER A 178 10.21 7.45 13.42
N ALA A 179 11.47 7.11 13.69
CA ALA A 179 12.50 6.94 12.68
C ALA A 179 13.30 5.66 12.95
N ILE A 180 13.94 5.14 11.91
CA ILE A 180 14.85 3.99 12.02
C ILE A 180 16.23 4.34 11.52
N GLY A 181 17.24 3.69 12.11
CA GLY A 181 18.61 3.62 11.61
C GLY A 181 19.00 2.18 11.32
N ARG A 182 19.72 1.94 10.25
CA ARG A 182 20.21 0.61 9.89
C ARG A 182 21.44 0.69 8.99
N ARG A 183 22.14 -0.40 8.87
CA ARG A 183 23.22 -0.53 7.88
C ARG A 183 22.63 -0.91 6.53
N GLY A 184 22.72 -0.03 5.53
CA GLY A 184 22.35 -0.24 4.15
C GLY A 184 23.50 -0.79 3.32
N THR A 185 23.31 -0.83 2.00
CA THR A 185 24.35 -1.27 1.04
C THR A 185 25.46 -0.25 0.87
N GLU A 186 25.17 1.04 1.06
CA GLU A 186 26.09 2.15 0.82
C GLU A 186 26.67 2.76 2.12
N GLY A 187 26.25 2.24 3.28
CA GLY A 187 26.68 2.75 4.57
C GLY A 187 25.55 2.71 5.60
N TRP A 188 25.66 3.51 6.63
CA TRP A 188 24.59 3.73 7.59
C TRP A 188 23.50 4.60 6.96
N GLU A 189 22.26 4.21 7.12
CA GLU A 189 21.12 5.01 6.68
C GLU A 189 20.14 5.26 7.83
N SER A 190 19.53 6.43 7.82
CA SER A 190 18.39 6.75 8.67
C SER A 190 17.20 7.18 7.82
N ARG A 191 16.01 6.76 8.23
CA ARG A 191 14.74 7.08 7.58
C ARG A 191 13.68 7.43 8.60
N GLY A 192 12.81 8.33 8.29
CA GLY A 192 11.67 8.81 9.06
C GLY A 192 10.97 9.94 8.31
N TRP A 193 9.93 10.53 8.80
CA TRP A 193 9.22 10.22 10.02
C TRP A 193 7.98 9.38 9.70
N TRP A 194 7.74 8.34 10.48
CA TRP A 194 6.46 7.62 10.45
C TRP A 194 5.62 8.11 11.62
N MET A 195 4.43 8.60 11.30
CA MET A 195 3.43 8.97 12.29
C MET A 195 2.66 7.73 12.71
N LEU A 196 2.64 7.44 14.00
CA LEU A 196 1.95 6.31 14.59
C LEU A 196 0.89 6.85 15.55
N GLU A 197 -0.36 6.74 15.18
CA GLU A 197 -1.48 7.04 16.08
C GLU A 197 -1.51 6.06 17.27
N ALA A 198 -2.25 6.40 18.33
CA ALA A 198 -2.43 5.52 19.47
C ALA A 198 -2.97 4.16 19.04
N GLY A 199 -2.31 3.07 19.42
CA GLY A 199 -2.63 1.71 19.00
C GLY A 199 -2.26 1.36 17.54
N GLY A 200 -1.80 2.31 16.73
CA GLY A 200 -1.44 2.13 15.32
C GLY A 200 -0.09 1.44 15.13
N CYS A 201 0.12 0.85 13.95
CA CYS A 201 1.38 0.24 13.53
C CYS A 201 1.76 0.74 12.14
N ALA A 202 3.07 0.87 11.87
CA ALA A 202 3.60 1.10 10.54
C ALA A 202 4.71 0.10 10.23
N ARG A 203 4.71 -0.46 9.03
CA ARG A 203 5.82 -1.26 8.53
C ARG A 203 6.86 -0.31 7.94
N VAL A 204 7.96 -0.15 8.63
CA VAL A 204 9.04 0.81 8.30
C VAL A 204 10.14 0.19 7.44
N ILE A 205 10.26 -1.14 7.44
CA ILE A 205 11.05 -1.92 6.47
C ILE A 205 10.13 -2.98 5.89
N ASP A 206 10.01 -3.00 4.58
CA ASP A 206 9.09 -3.85 3.83
C ASP A 206 9.77 -5.08 3.18
N LYS A 207 11.09 -5.19 3.35
CA LYS A 207 11.94 -6.26 2.79
C LYS A 207 12.52 -7.12 3.90
N ALA A 208 13.05 -8.28 3.53
CA ALA A 208 13.80 -9.11 4.47
C ALA A 208 14.88 -8.29 5.18
N LEU A 209 14.94 -8.41 6.49
CA LEU A 209 15.92 -7.71 7.28
C LEU A 209 17.34 -8.16 6.91
N ARG A 210 18.18 -7.21 6.62
CA ARG A 210 19.61 -7.43 6.35
C ARG A 210 20.42 -6.85 7.49
N GLY A 211 21.44 -7.57 7.93
CA GLY A 211 22.23 -7.17 9.07
C GLY A 211 21.58 -7.52 10.41
N THR A 212 22.35 -7.38 11.47
CA THR A 212 21.97 -7.74 12.85
C THR A 212 21.48 -6.55 13.66
N GLU A 213 21.78 -5.34 13.21
CA GLU A 213 21.55 -4.11 13.99
C GLU A 213 20.55 -3.19 13.30
N HIS A 214 19.46 -2.91 14.00
CA HIS A 214 18.44 -1.98 13.60
C HIS A 214 18.15 -1.07 14.80
N TYR A 215 18.16 0.22 14.57
CA TYR A 215 17.96 1.25 15.58
C TYR A 215 16.58 1.88 15.39
N VAL A 216 15.91 2.13 16.47
CA VAL A 216 14.60 2.77 16.48
C VAL A 216 14.66 4.03 17.32
N TYR A 217 14.10 5.09 16.78
CA TYR A 217 13.91 6.35 17.48
C TYR A 217 12.44 6.71 17.49
N GLY A 218 11.96 7.26 18.58
CA GLY A 218 10.58 7.70 18.71
C GLY A 218 10.48 8.98 19.53
N GLU A 219 9.63 9.88 19.06
CA GLU A 219 9.23 11.12 19.72
C GLU A 219 7.73 11.13 19.96
N MET A 220 7.34 11.53 21.15
CA MET A 220 5.94 11.71 21.52
C MET A 220 5.68 13.18 21.82
N GLU A 221 4.60 13.72 21.24
CA GLU A 221 4.11 15.05 21.60
C GLU A 221 3.37 15.00 22.95
N ASP A 222 3.86 15.72 23.92
CA ASP A 222 3.23 15.90 25.23
C ASP A 222 2.96 17.40 25.46
N GLY A 223 1.86 17.88 24.89
CA GLY A 223 1.56 19.30 24.86
C GLY A 223 2.57 20.09 24.00
N THR A 224 3.34 20.98 24.61
CA THR A 224 4.38 21.75 23.93
C THR A 224 5.78 21.11 24.00
N LYS A 225 5.89 19.93 24.60
CA LYS A 225 7.17 19.23 24.80
C LYS A 225 7.25 17.98 23.95
N ILE A 226 8.41 17.77 23.33
CA ILE A 226 8.76 16.53 22.66
C ILE A 226 9.49 15.66 23.69
N ARG A 227 9.02 14.42 23.85
CA ARG A 227 9.67 13.42 24.72
C ARG A 227 10.25 12.31 23.88
N THR A 228 11.54 12.08 23.99
CA THR A 228 12.20 10.92 23.39
C THR A 228 11.85 9.65 24.18
N LEU A 229 11.45 8.59 23.49
CA LEU A 229 10.91 7.37 24.08
C LEU A 229 11.98 6.35 24.49
N SER A 230 13.24 6.54 24.13
CA SER A 230 14.34 5.62 24.44
C SER A 230 15.63 6.35 24.81
N LYS A 231 16.47 5.67 25.59
CA LYS A 231 17.86 6.13 25.77
C LYS A 231 18.63 5.81 24.49
N ALA A 232 19.24 6.82 23.88
CA ALA A 232 20.09 6.64 22.72
C ALA A 232 21.35 5.84 23.07
N SER A 233 21.62 4.79 22.27
CA SER A 233 22.92 4.11 22.27
C SER A 233 23.82 4.67 21.16
N ASP A 234 23.21 5.13 20.06
CA ASP A 234 23.89 5.63 18.88
C ASP A 234 23.17 6.88 18.33
N ALA A 235 23.90 7.70 17.59
CA ALA A 235 23.38 8.93 17.00
C ALA A 235 23.23 8.78 15.49
N PHE A 236 22.05 9.17 14.99
CA PHE A 236 21.74 9.24 13.57
C PHE A 236 21.26 10.63 13.19
N CYS A 237 21.59 11.06 11.97
CA CYS A 237 21.04 12.29 11.43
C CYS A 237 19.54 12.12 11.12
N VAL A 238 18.73 13.14 11.45
CA VAL A 238 17.30 13.17 11.16
C VAL A 238 16.93 14.45 10.43
N GLY A 239 15.97 14.38 9.51
CA GLY A 239 15.40 15.54 8.82
C GLY A 239 14.25 16.18 9.61
N ARG A 240 13.86 17.41 9.23
CA ARG A 240 12.69 18.10 9.82
C ARG A 240 11.36 17.59 9.29
N ALA A 241 11.34 16.99 8.10
CA ALA A 241 10.20 16.37 7.47
C ALA A 241 10.55 14.92 7.13
N GLU A 242 9.73 14.19 6.38
CA GLU A 242 10.07 12.86 5.87
C GLU A 242 11.46 12.87 5.22
N PHE A 243 12.30 11.90 5.59
CA PHE A 243 13.70 11.86 5.18
C PHE A 243 14.22 10.46 4.92
N ALA A 244 15.25 10.38 4.08
CA ALA A 244 16.13 9.23 3.90
C ALA A 244 17.57 9.77 3.76
N ILE A 245 18.42 9.49 4.73
CA ILE A 245 19.79 10.01 4.81
C ILE A 245 20.73 8.81 4.83
N VAL A 246 21.76 8.85 3.97
CA VAL A 246 22.87 7.90 3.93
C VAL A 246 24.14 8.65 4.32
N GLY A 247 24.94 8.08 5.25
CA GLY A 247 26.17 8.69 5.77
C GLY A 247 27.18 7.69 6.27
#